data_52cf1e2740eef1bd67fc4dbd8b39e64a
#
_entry.id   52cf1e2740eef1bd67fc4dbd8b39e64a
#
_cell.length_a   1.000
_cell.length_b   1.000
_cell.length_c   1.000
_cell.angle_alpha   90.00
_cell.angle_beta   90.00
_cell.angle_gamma   90.00
#
_symmetry.space_group_name_H-M   'P 1'
#
loop_
_entity.id
_entity.type
_entity.pdbx_description
1 polymer ?
#
loop_
_entity_poly.entity_id
_entity_poly.type
_entity_poly.pdbx_seq_one_letter_code
_entity_poly.pdbx_strand_id
1 'polypeptide(L)'
;MSQTDLTRALSECYESAKSGYELASDERAVLDKILKEAEEGIRDTAIEYKASPCEVIGIGETLENQLSDIQDSVDNLRLSFTEDLEILKEDLEKFSVTLFGRTMAGKSTLMEVLTEGDGSAIGMGAQRTTRDIRKYD
;
A
#
# COMPACT_ATOMS: atom_id res chain seq x y z
N MET A 1 25.34 -16.60 -15.17
CA MET A 1 24.88 -16.49 -13.77
C MET A 1 24.65 -17.90 -13.25
N SER A 2 25.32 -18.30 -12.18
CA SER A 2 25.11 -19.64 -11.62
C SER A 2 23.80 -19.70 -10.86
N GLN A 3 23.24 -20.90 -10.69
CA GLN A 3 22.01 -21.11 -9.90
C GLN A 3 22.19 -20.60 -8.45
N THR A 4 23.39 -20.71 -7.92
CA THR A 4 23.77 -20.23 -6.57
C THR A 4 23.73 -18.70 -6.49
N ASP A 5 24.15 -18.00 -7.55
CA ASP A 5 24.13 -16.52 -7.59
C ASP A 5 22.70 -15.99 -7.64
N LEU A 6 21.81 -16.66 -8.38
CA LEU A 6 20.40 -16.30 -8.43
C LEU A 6 19.70 -16.48 -7.07
N THR A 7 19.91 -17.64 -6.44
CA THR A 7 19.31 -17.93 -5.12
C THR A 7 19.77 -16.91 -4.08
N ARG A 8 21.04 -16.52 -4.09
CA ARG A 8 21.56 -15.50 -3.19
C ARG A 8 20.92 -14.14 -3.45
N ALA A 9 20.84 -13.72 -4.71
CA ALA A 9 20.24 -12.44 -5.09
C ALA A 9 18.74 -12.36 -4.67
N LEU A 10 17.99 -13.44 -4.86
CA LEU A 10 16.60 -13.54 -4.43
C LEU A 10 16.46 -13.46 -2.90
N SER A 11 17.34 -14.13 -2.15
CA SER A 11 17.35 -14.05 -0.69
C SER A 11 17.65 -12.63 -0.21
N GLU A 12 18.64 -11.95 -0.81
CA GLU A 12 18.99 -10.56 -0.48
C GLU A 12 17.82 -9.60 -0.78
N CYS A 13 17.12 -9.79 -1.90
CA CYS A 13 15.92 -9.00 -2.23
C CYS A 13 14.79 -9.22 -1.21
N TYR A 14 14.53 -10.47 -0.84
CA TYR A 14 13.51 -10.79 0.16
C TYR A 14 13.82 -10.18 1.53
N GLU A 15 15.04 -10.31 2.02
CA GLU A 15 15.46 -9.73 3.30
C GLU A 15 15.36 -8.20 3.28
N SER A 16 15.71 -7.56 2.16
CA SER A 16 15.57 -6.11 2.00
C SER A 16 14.10 -5.68 2.02
N ALA A 17 13.21 -6.38 1.31
CA ALA A 17 11.79 -6.09 1.29
C ALA A 17 11.14 -6.31 2.67
N LYS A 18 11.52 -7.38 3.36
CA LYS A 18 11.08 -7.68 4.73
C LYS A 18 11.49 -6.59 5.71
N SER A 19 12.75 -6.14 5.65
CA SER A 19 13.24 -5.04 6.48
C SER A 19 12.48 -3.73 6.21
N GLY A 20 12.14 -3.44 4.94
CA GLY A 20 11.30 -2.30 4.57
C GLY A 20 9.89 -2.38 5.16
N TYR A 21 9.28 -3.57 5.13
CA TYR A 21 7.97 -3.79 5.75
C TYR A 21 8.01 -3.61 7.28
N GLU A 22 9.02 -4.18 7.95
CA GLU A 22 9.20 -4.03 9.40
C GLU A 22 9.33 -2.55 9.78
N LEU A 23 10.15 -1.79 9.05
CA LEU A 23 10.31 -0.35 9.27
C LEU A 23 8.98 0.41 9.07
N ALA A 24 8.24 0.13 8.00
CA ALA A 24 6.94 0.75 7.75
C ALA A 24 5.90 0.42 8.84
N SER A 25 5.94 -0.80 9.37
CA SER A 25 5.08 -1.24 10.47
C SER A 25 5.40 -0.50 11.77
N ASP A 26 6.68 -0.30 12.08
CA ASP A 26 7.13 0.42 13.26
C ASP A 26 6.76 1.91 13.17
N GLU A 27 7.01 2.55 12.02
CA GLU A 27 6.63 3.95 11.77
C GLU A 27 5.12 4.17 11.86
N ARG A 28 4.32 3.19 11.40
CA ARG A 28 2.88 3.22 11.59
C ARG A 28 2.48 3.24 13.05
N ALA A 29 3.11 2.41 13.90
CA ALA A 29 2.80 2.38 15.32
C ALA A 29 3.09 3.73 16.00
N VAL A 30 4.17 4.42 15.57
CA VAL A 30 4.48 5.78 16.03
C VAL A 30 3.43 6.78 15.57
N LEU A 31 3.01 6.71 14.31
CA LEU A 31 1.97 7.57 13.75
C LEU A 31 0.63 7.39 14.47
N ASP A 32 0.19 6.15 14.71
CA ASP A 32 -1.03 5.86 15.46
C ASP A 32 -1.01 6.47 16.87
N LYS A 33 0.13 6.46 17.54
CA LYS A 33 0.30 7.09 18.85
C LYS A 33 0.15 8.61 18.77
N ILE A 34 0.81 9.25 17.80
CA ILE A 34 0.73 10.71 17.60
C ILE A 34 -0.70 11.14 17.26
N LEU A 35 -1.38 10.41 16.38
CA LEU A 35 -2.77 10.69 16.01
C LEU A 35 -3.70 10.58 17.22
N LYS A 36 -3.52 9.57 18.05
CA LYS A 36 -4.30 9.40 19.29
C LYS A 36 -4.09 10.52 20.29
N GLU A 37 -2.83 10.92 20.51
CA GLU A 37 -2.51 12.06 21.37
C GLU A 37 -3.12 13.37 20.84
N ALA A 38 -3.13 13.57 19.53
CA ALA A 38 -3.76 14.73 18.89
C ALA A 38 -5.29 14.72 19.06
N GLU A 39 -5.95 13.58 18.87
CA GLU A 39 -7.40 13.43 19.10
C GLU A 39 -7.78 13.74 20.55
N GLU A 40 -7.01 13.22 21.51
CA GLU A 40 -7.22 13.49 22.95
C GLU A 40 -7.08 14.98 23.25
N GLY A 41 -6.04 15.64 22.74
CA GLY A 41 -5.81 17.08 22.92
C GLY A 41 -6.93 17.95 22.32
N ILE A 42 -7.42 17.60 21.15
CA ILE A 42 -8.54 18.30 20.51
C ILE A 42 -9.82 18.12 21.34
N ARG A 43 -10.11 16.91 21.82
CA ARG A 43 -11.26 16.62 22.66
C ARG A 43 -11.23 17.39 23.97
N ASP A 44 -10.10 17.42 24.63
CA ASP A 44 -9.91 18.17 25.89
C ASP A 44 -10.13 19.67 25.69
N THR A 45 -9.59 20.23 24.60
CA THR A 45 -9.81 21.64 24.21
C THR A 45 -11.28 21.95 23.97
N ALA A 46 -12.03 21.04 23.33
CA ALA A 46 -13.46 21.22 23.10
C ALA A 46 -14.26 21.20 24.42
N ILE A 47 -13.87 20.34 25.37
CA ILE A 47 -14.50 20.27 26.71
C ILE A 47 -14.23 21.56 27.49
N GLU A 48 -12.98 22.05 27.49
CA GLU A 48 -12.62 23.31 28.15
C GLU A 48 -13.37 24.51 27.55
N TYR A 49 -13.54 24.54 26.23
CA TYR A 49 -14.29 25.59 25.55
C TYR A 49 -15.77 25.59 25.99
N LYS A 50 -16.43 24.42 26.06
CA LYS A 50 -17.82 24.30 26.53
C LYS A 50 -18.00 24.70 27.99
N ALA A 51 -17.00 24.49 28.82
CA ALA A 51 -17.00 24.89 30.23
C ALA A 51 -16.70 26.38 30.45
N SER A 52 -16.30 27.09 29.41
CA SER A 52 -15.93 28.52 29.49
C SER A 52 -17.17 29.42 29.61
N PRO A 53 -17.16 30.42 30.51
CA PRO A 53 -18.26 31.37 30.65
C PRO A 53 -18.43 32.32 29.46
N CYS A 54 -17.53 32.31 28.50
CA CYS A 54 -17.54 33.12 27.28
C CYS A 54 -17.98 32.34 26.04
N GLU A 55 -19.03 31.54 26.17
CA GLU A 55 -19.59 30.80 25.02
C GLU A 55 -20.13 31.80 23.98
N VAL A 56 -19.45 31.88 22.82
CA VAL A 56 -19.94 32.66 21.69
C VAL A 56 -20.90 31.77 20.90
N ILE A 57 -22.17 32.23 20.78
CA ILE A 57 -23.22 31.50 20.09
C ILE A 57 -22.77 31.13 18.66
N GLY A 58 -22.81 29.83 18.34
CA GLY A 58 -22.47 29.27 17.04
C GLY A 58 -21.02 28.78 16.87
N ILE A 59 -20.08 29.15 17.74
CA ILE A 59 -18.71 28.64 17.64
C ILE A 59 -18.60 27.21 18.15
N GLY A 60 -19.37 26.85 19.18
CA GLY A 60 -19.41 25.51 19.74
C GLY A 60 -19.83 24.45 18.71
N GLU A 61 -20.90 24.74 17.97
CA GLU A 61 -21.40 23.85 16.91
C GLU A 61 -20.38 23.73 15.75
N THR A 62 -19.72 24.84 15.38
CA THR A 62 -18.68 24.80 14.34
C THR A 62 -17.48 23.97 14.77
N LEU A 63 -17.05 24.07 16.04
CA LEU A 63 -15.94 23.27 16.58
C LEU A 63 -16.28 21.80 16.65
N GLU A 64 -17.52 21.43 17.02
CA GLU A 64 -17.96 20.03 17.04
C GLU A 64 -17.95 19.43 15.63
N ASN A 65 -18.44 20.16 14.63
CA ASN A 65 -18.41 19.70 13.24
C ASN A 65 -16.96 19.52 12.74
N GLN A 66 -16.09 20.48 13.02
CA GLN A 66 -14.66 20.37 12.65
C GLN A 66 -13.95 19.20 13.36
N LEU A 67 -14.30 18.92 14.61
CA LEU A 67 -13.79 17.76 15.34
C LEU A 67 -14.23 16.46 14.69
N SER A 68 -15.52 16.36 14.33
CA SER A 68 -16.04 15.20 13.62
C SER A 68 -15.33 14.98 12.29
N ASP A 69 -15.14 16.05 11.49
CA ASP A 69 -14.45 15.98 10.20
C ASP A 69 -12.98 15.54 10.36
N ILE A 70 -12.30 15.99 11.42
CA ILE A 70 -10.94 15.57 11.74
C ILE A 70 -10.91 14.08 12.14
N GLN A 71 -11.83 13.63 13.00
CA GLN A 71 -11.90 12.23 13.39
C GLN A 71 -12.14 11.31 12.19
N ASP A 72 -13.08 11.65 11.33
CA ASP A 72 -13.36 10.89 10.11
C ASP A 72 -12.13 10.83 9.18
N SER A 73 -11.38 11.95 9.08
CA SER A 73 -10.15 12.01 8.29
C SER A 73 -9.04 11.11 8.87
N VAL A 74 -8.90 11.08 10.19
CA VAL A 74 -7.90 10.25 10.88
C VAL A 74 -8.25 8.77 10.75
N ASP A 75 -9.53 8.40 10.90
CA ASP A 75 -9.99 7.02 10.76
C ASP A 75 -9.80 6.51 9.32
N ASN A 76 -10.08 7.34 8.33
CA ASN A 76 -9.81 7.02 6.92
C ASN A 76 -8.32 6.81 6.64
N LEU A 77 -7.45 7.65 7.21
CA LEU A 77 -5.99 7.49 7.10
C LEU A 77 -5.53 6.18 7.75
N ARG A 78 -6.03 5.83 8.93
CA ARG A 78 -5.70 4.57 9.61
C ARG A 78 -6.11 3.35 8.80
N LEU A 79 -7.30 3.38 8.21
CA LEU A 79 -7.80 2.33 7.33
C LEU A 79 -6.90 2.16 6.11
N SER A 80 -6.62 3.23 5.38
CA SER A 80 -5.75 3.22 4.19
C SER A 80 -4.36 2.65 4.49
N PHE A 81 -3.71 3.10 5.57
CA PHE A 81 -2.41 2.56 5.98
C PHE A 81 -2.46 1.08 6.37
N THR A 82 -3.59 0.62 6.94
CA THR A 82 -3.75 -0.79 7.28
C THR A 82 -3.83 -1.65 6.04
N GLU A 83 -4.67 -1.25 5.09
CA GLU A 83 -4.84 -1.93 3.81
C GLU A 83 -3.53 -1.97 3.02
N ASP A 84 -2.80 -0.86 2.94
CA ASP A 84 -1.51 -0.78 2.25
C ASP A 84 -0.46 -1.72 2.87
N LEU A 85 -0.41 -1.82 4.21
CA LEU A 85 0.51 -2.74 4.89
C LEU A 85 0.12 -4.21 4.71
N GLU A 86 -1.17 -4.53 4.66
CA GLU A 86 -1.63 -5.88 4.36
C GLU A 86 -1.26 -6.30 2.93
N ILE A 87 -1.44 -5.40 1.95
CA ILE A 87 -1.02 -5.62 0.55
C ILE A 87 0.50 -5.85 0.49
N LEU A 88 1.29 -5.00 1.15
CA LEU A 88 2.75 -5.16 1.19
C LEU A 88 3.17 -6.50 1.81
N LYS A 89 2.48 -6.93 2.87
CA LYS A 89 2.74 -8.20 3.53
C LYS A 89 2.45 -9.39 2.61
N GLU A 90 1.33 -9.37 1.92
CA GLU A 90 0.97 -10.40 0.94
C GLU A 90 1.97 -10.45 -0.22
N ASP A 91 2.47 -9.28 -0.67
CA ASP A 91 3.43 -9.21 -1.76
C ASP A 91 4.83 -9.72 -1.35
N LEU A 92 5.18 -9.73 -0.05
CA LEU A 92 6.41 -10.35 0.44
C LEU A 92 6.43 -11.87 0.23
N GLU A 93 5.26 -12.51 0.21
CA GLU A 93 5.13 -13.96 0.00
C GLU A 93 5.09 -14.33 -1.49
N LYS A 94 5.04 -13.33 -2.38
CA LYS A 94 4.92 -13.51 -3.83
C LYS A 94 6.21 -13.13 -4.54
N PHE A 95 6.68 -14.00 -5.40
CA PHE A 95 7.77 -13.67 -6.30
C PHE A 95 7.20 -13.14 -7.62
N SER A 96 7.50 -11.86 -7.93
CA SER A 96 7.02 -11.21 -9.14
C SER A 96 8.11 -11.12 -10.19
N VAL A 97 7.84 -11.62 -11.39
CA VAL A 97 8.72 -11.50 -12.56
C VAL A 97 8.11 -10.55 -13.57
N THR A 98 8.84 -9.49 -13.91
CA THR A 98 8.41 -8.55 -14.94
C THR A 98 9.30 -8.66 -16.17
N LEU A 99 8.70 -8.93 -17.33
CA LEU A 99 9.40 -9.08 -18.60
C LEU A 99 9.34 -7.79 -19.41
N PHE A 100 10.50 -7.19 -19.65
CA PHE A 100 10.65 -6.03 -20.51
C PHE A 100 11.30 -6.41 -21.85
N GLY A 101 10.96 -5.71 -22.92
CA GLY A 101 11.59 -5.90 -24.21
C GLY A 101 10.72 -5.44 -25.37
N ARG A 102 11.31 -5.43 -26.57
CA ARG A 102 10.64 -5.01 -27.81
C ARG A 102 9.46 -5.94 -28.13
N THR A 103 8.51 -5.44 -28.94
CA THR A 103 7.46 -6.27 -29.53
C THR A 103 8.12 -7.45 -30.29
N MET A 104 7.51 -8.61 -30.24
CA MET A 104 8.03 -9.88 -30.83
C MET A 104 9.32 -10.43 -30.18
N ALA A 105 9.72 -9.95 -29.01
CA ALA A 105 10.87 -10.50 -28.27
C ALA A 105 10.60 -11.81 -27.54
N GLY A 106 9.43 -12.44 -27.75
CA GLY A 106 9.09 -13.71 -27.11
C GLY A 106 8.64 -13.62 -25.65
N LYS A 107 8.36 -12.42 -25.14
CA LYS A 107 7.93 -12.22 -23.74
C LYS A 107 6.69 -13.03 -23.37
N SER A 108 5.64 -12.94 -24.19
CA SER A 108 4.40 -13.69 -23.96
C SER A 108 4.62 -15.20 -24.06
N THR A 109 5.46 -15.65 -24.98
CA THR A 109 5.81 -17.08 -25.10
C THR A 109 6.55 -17.55 -23.84
N LEU A 110 7.47 -16.74 -23.32
CA LEU A 110 8.19 -17.09 -22.10
C LEU A 110 7.25 -17.13 -20.88
N MET A 111 6.32 -16.17 -20.76
CA MET A 111 5.32 -16.18 -19.71
C MET A 111 4.41 -17.40 -19.79
N GLU A 112 3.90 -17.74 -20.97
CA GLU A 112 3.07 -18.94 -21.16
C GLU A 112 3.80 -20.24 -20.75
N VAL A 113 5.10 -20.32 -21.04
CA VAL A 113 5.90 -21.48 -20.60
C VAL A 113 6.10 -21.49 -19.09
N LEU A 114 6.32 -20.32 -18.46
CA LEU A 114 6.55 -20.23 -17.02
C LEU A 114 5.29 -20.45 -16.19
N THR A 115 4.12 -20.08 -16.74
CA THR A 115 2.82 -20.20 -16.06
C THR A 115 2.02 -21.43 -16.49
N GLU A 116 2.64 -22.31 -17.30
CA GLU A 116 1.93 -23.48 -17.91
C GLU A 116 0.63 -23.07 -18.60
N GLY A 117 0.63 -21.88 -19.24
CA GLY A 117 -0.53 -21.29 -19.89
C GLY A 117 -1.01 -22.08 -21.10
N ASP A 118 -2.22 -21.77 -21.58
CA ASP A 118 -2.89 -22.44 -22.69
C ASP A 118 -2.45 -21.94 -24.10
N GLY A 119 -1.50 -21.03 -24.17
CA GLY A 119 -1.01 -20.42 -25.39
C GLY A 119 -1.84 -19.22 -25.88
N SER A 120 -2.89 -18.83 -25.19
CA SER A 120 -3.81 -17.74 -25.59
C SER A 120 -3.14 -16.36 -25.63
N ALA A 121 -2.06 -16.17 -24.88
CA ALA A 121 -1.27 -14.93 -24.85
C ALA A 121 -0.21 -14.87 -25.96
N ILE A 122 0.02 -15.95 -26.70
CA ILE A 122 0.98 -16.03 -27.80
C ILE A 122 0.35 -15.50 -29.07
N GLY A 123 0.88 -14.42 -29.64
CA GLY A 123 0.39 -13.87 -30.90
C GLY A 123 0.90 -14.58 -32.14
N MET A 124 0.07 -14.65 -33.14
CA MET A 124 0.39 -15.24 -34.45
C MET A 124 1.24 -14.31 -35.35
N GLY A 125 2.19 -13.60 -34.81
CA GLY A 125 3.31 -13.02 -35.55
C GLY A 125 3.14 -11.61 -36.13
N ALA A 126 1.94 -11.14 -36.52
CA ALA A 126 1.78 -9.84 -37.18
C ALA A 126 1.08 -8.75 -36.35
N GLN A 127 0.48 -9.10 -35.24
CA GLN A 127 -0.29 -8.18 -34.41
C GLN A 127 0.28 -8.06 -32.97
N ARG A 128 0.13 -6.86 -32.38
CA ARG A 128 0.37 -6.66 -30.95
C ARG A 128 -0.70 -7.43 -30.17
N THR A 129 -0.34 -8.53 -29.55
CA THR A 129 -1.24 -9.38 -28.77
C THR A 129 -1.38 -8.91 -27.33
N THR A 130 -0.35 -8.29 -26.78
CA THR A 130 -0.38 -7.77 -25.42
C THR A 130 -0.26 -6.26 -25.46
N ARG A 131 -1.38 -5.55 -25.23
CA ARG A 131 -1.43 -4.08 -25.16
C ARG A 131 -1.40 -3.58 -23.73
N ASP A 132 -1.88 -4.38 -22.80
CA ASP A 132 -2.05 -4.05 -21.39
C ASP A 132 -1.16 -4.91 -20.50
N ILE A 133 -0.91 -4.43 -19.28
CA ILE A 133 -0.23 -5.22 -18.24
C ILE A 133 -1.18 -6.35 -17.83
N ARG A 134 -0.73 -7.60 -17.98
CA ARG A 134 -1.44 -8.78 -17.49
C ARG A 134 -0.73 -9.34 -16.28
N LYS A 135 -1.50 -9.68 -15.25
CA LYS A 135 -1.03 -10.47 -14.12
C LYS A 135 -1.38 -11.94 -14.39
N TYR A 136 -0.45 -12.82 -14.10
CA TYR A 136 -0.61 -14.27 -14.13
C TYR A 136 -0.31 -14.74 -12.71
N ASP A 137 -1.31 -15.32 -12.07
CA ASP A 137 -1.22 -15.85 -10.70
C ASP A 137 -0.83 -17.32 -10.72
#